data_5b3925c509eac3995192c648b64ffc96
#
_entry.id   5b3925c509eac3995192c648b64ffc96
#
_cell.length_a   1.000
_cell.length_b   1.000
_cell.length_c   1.000
_cell.angle_alpha   90.00
_cell.angle_beta   90.00
_cell.angle_gamma   90.00
#
_symmetry.space_group_name_H-M   'P 1'
#
loop_
_entity.id
_entity.type
_entity.pdbx_description
1 polymer ?
#
loop_
_entity_poly.entity_id
_entity_poly.type
_entity_poly.pdbx_seq_one_letter_code
_entity_poly.pdbx_strand_id
1 'polypeptide(L)'
;MPQVKNLRVSGRIGPLIFYYVGDKFYARAAPGKIKQAPKTKTRSTNFGIASRAGKALRDGLADALPNTKDRQMQSRFSGAIAKWLGLQSVKTLTGPAEIPGLFLFMFGGHVAFEEKFRAPFTVSIKSEEAIEIHVPAFIPAKVMSGPDDTLSVECTFAVASCDLAIGRLLENKLVRWNIAYDNNIVPAQTFTLPCPHPPGSLMVVTGGLRFNALKRGIPVMSEDPSYISCSVIKTVVNVERAGG
;
A
#
# COMPACT_ATOMS: atom_id res chain seq x y z
N MET A 1 -16.19 -6.81 -27.86
CA MET A 1 -17.14 -6.30 -28.88
C MET A 1 -16.66 -4.93 -29.36
N PRO A 2 -16.81 -4.57 -30.64
CA PRO A 2 -16.54 -3.22 -31.11
C PRO A 2 -17.52 -2.23 -30.46
N GLN A 3 -17.02 -1.07 -30.08
CA GLN A 3 -17.84 0.00 -29.52
C GLN A 3 -17.91 1.17 -30.51
N VAL A 4 -19.09 1.74 -30.64
CA VAL A 4 -19.32 2.96 -31.41
C VAL A 4 -19.79 4.04 -30.44
N LYS A 5 -18.97 5.05 -30.22
CA LYS A 5 -19.31 6.24 -29.42
C LYS A 5 -19.11 7.47 -30.30
N ASN A 6 -20.15 8.28 -30.48
CA ASN A 6 -20.11 9.53 -31.27
C ASN A 6 -19.49 9.32 -32.64
N LEU A 7 -19.99 8.34 -33.45
CA LEU A 7 -19.47 7.96 -34.75
C LEU A 7 -18.01 7.47 -34.78
N ARG A 8 -17.40 7.23 -33.63
CA ARG A 8 -16.06 6.68 -33.52
C ARG A 8 -16.14 5.17 -33.29
N VAL A 9 -15.53 4.40 -34.16
CA VAL A 9 -15.45 2.95 -34.08
C VAL A 9 -14.15 2.57 -33.34
N SER A 10 -14.25 1.80 -32.27
CA SER A 10 -13.07 1.26 -31.56
C SER A 10 -13.30 -0.22 -31.22
N GLY A 11 -12.21 -0.99 -31.19
CA GLY A 11 -12.24 -2.42 -30.89
C GLY A 11 -11.92 -3.29 -32.11
N ARG A 12 -12.10 -4.60 -31.97
CA ARG A 12 -11.75 -5.57 -33.00
C ARG A 12 -12.93 -5.84 -33.90
N ILE A 13 -12.69 -5.71 -35.23
CA ILE A 13 -13.62 -6.09 -36.30
C ILE A 13 -12.87 -7.03 -37.24
N GLY A 14 -13.20 -8.31 -37.17
CA GLY A 14 -12.53 -9.34 -37.99
C GLY A 14 -11.01 -9.40 -37.69
N PRO A 15 -10.16 -9.28 -38.75
CA PRO A 15 -8.72 -9.33 -38.61
C PRO A 15 -8.09 -7.97 -38.18
N LEU A 16 -8.88 -6.91 -38.02
CA LEU A 16 -8.42 -5.56 -37.73
C LEU A 16 -8.83 -5.11 -36.34
N ILE A 17 -7.94 -4.33 -35.69
CA ILE A 17 -8.20 -3.60 -34.45
C ILE A 17 -8.15 -2.12 -34.75
N PHE A 18 -9.25 -1.42 -34.48
CA PHE A 18 -9.41 0.02 -34.63
C PHE A 18 -9.23 0.71 -33.29
N TYR A 19 -8.47 1.79 -33.23
CA TYR A 19 -8.24 2.55 -32.01
C TYR A 19 -7.88 4.01 -32.31
N TYR A 20 -8.01 4.86 -31.27
CA TYR A 20 -7.67 6.27 -31.35
C TYR A 20 -6.48 6.55 -30.44
N VAL A 21 -5.57 7.42 -30.91
CA VAL A 21 -4.50 8.03 -30.10
C VAL A 21 -4.71 9.54 -30.22
N GLY A 22 -5.23 10.14 -29.14
CA GLY A 22 -5.78 11.49 -29.23
C GLY A 22 -6.93 11.55 -30.23
N ASP A 23 -6.85 12.46 -31.19
CA ASP A 23 -7.86 12.62 -32.24
C ASP A 23 -7.56 11.81 -33.54
N LYS A 24 -6.44 11.11 -33.59
CA LYS A 24 -6.03 10.32 -34.75
C LYS A 24 -6.58 8.90 -34.67
N PHE A 25 -7.17 8.46 -35.79
CA PHE A 25 -7.71 7.12 -35.98
C PHE A 25 -6.66 6.20 -36.59
N TYR A 26 -6.54 5.00 -36.01
CA TYR A 26 -5.60 3.98 -36.45
C TYR A 26 -6.30 2.64 -36.59
N ALA A 27 -5.80 1.85 -37.52
CA ALA A 27 -6.15 0.45 -37.67
C ALA A 27 -4.87 -0.38 -37.77
N ARG A 28 -4.86 -1.52 -37.09
CA ARG A 28 -3.76 -2.49 -37.18
C ARG A 28 -4.31 -3.89 -37.35
N ALA A 29 -3.53 -4.77 -37.93
CA ALA A 29 -3.87 -6.18 -37.96
C ALA A 29 -3.97 -6.74 -36.54
N ALA A 30 -4.99 -7.54 -36.26
CA ALA A 30 -5.10 -8.26 -35.02
C ALA A 30 -3.95 -9.28 -34.95
N PRO A 31 -3.19 -9.30 -33.81
CA PRO A 31 -2.13 -10.29 -33.67
C PRO A 31 -2.72 -11.70 -33.74
N GLY A 32 -2.05 -12.59 -34.43
CA GLY A 32 -2.37 -14.02 -34.42
C GLY A 32 -2.17 -14.64 -33.03
N LYS A 33 -2.46 -15.93 -32.91
CA LYS A 33 -2.20 -16.66 -31.67
C LYS A 33 -0.70 -16.66 -31.36
N ILE A 34 -0.27 -15.79 -30.45
CA ILE A 34 1.14 -15.75 -30.01
C ILE A 34 1.33 -16.85 -28.97
N LYS A 35 2.25 -17.80 -29.24
CA LYS A 35 2.71 -18.74 -28.21
C LYS A 35 3.60 -17.98 -27.23
N GLN A 36 3.12 -17.78 -26.02
CA GLN A 36 3.90 -17.11 -24.97
C GLN A 36 5.10 -18.02 -24.55
N ALA A 37 6.28 -17.43 -24.46
CA ALA A 37 7.44 -18.11 -23.91
C ALA A 37 7.19 -18.50 -22.43
N PRO A 38 7.80 -19.59 -21.93
CA PRO A 38 7.63 -20.02 -20.52
C PRO A 38 7.87 -18.89 -19.50
N LYS A 39 8.95 -18.12 -19.67
CA LYS A 39 9.25 -16.96 -18.81
C LYS A 39 8.14 -15.90 -18.83
N THR A 40 7.50 -15.68 -19.98
CA THR A 40 6.38 -14.73 -20.10
C THR A 40 5.14 -15.23 -19.35
N LYS A 41 4.86 -16.53 -19.43
CA LYS A 41 3.76 -17.14 -18.68
C LYS A 41 3.99 -17.01 -17.16
N THR A 42 5.20 -17.34 -16.67
CA THR A 42 5.54 -17.20 -15.25
C THR A 42 5.38 -15.76 -14.77
N ARG A 43 5.88 -14.78 -15.54
CA ARG A 43 5.72 -13.35 -15.19
C ARG A 43 4.24 -12.92 -15.18
N SER A 44 3.44 -13.40 -16.12
CA SER A 44 2.01 -13.13 -16.18
C SER A 44 1.27 -13.73 -14.96
N THR A 45 1.63 -14.95 -14.56
CA THR A 45 1.08 -15.58 -13.35
C THR A 45 1.46 -14.81 -12.09
N ASN A 46 2.74 -14.47 -11.92
CA ASN A 46 3.19 -13.67 -10.77
C ASN A 46 2.51 -12.30 -10.71
N PHE A 47 2.32 -11.65 -11.86
CA PHE A 47 1.58 -10.39 -11.91
C PHE A 47 0.11 -10.57 -11.53
N GLY A 48 -0.53 -11.65 -11.96
CA GLY A 48 -1.90 -11.97 -11.57
C GLY A 48 -2.05 -12.19 -10.06
N ILE A 49 -1.12 -12.92 -9.44
CA ILE A 49 -1.05 -13.12 -7.99
C ILE A 49 -0.86 -11.77 -7.29
N ALA A 50 0.15 -11.01 -7.68
CA ALA A 50 0.47 -9.70 -7.09
C ALA A 50 -0.68 -8.69 -7.21
N SER A 51 -1.40 -8.70 -8.31
CA SER A 51 -2.54 -7.81 -8.55
C SER A 51 -3.71 -8.13 -7.61
N ARG A 52 -4.02 -9.42 -7.40
CA ARG A 52 -5.08 -9.83 -6.45
C ARG A 52 -4.68 -9.53 -5.01
N ALA A 53 -3.47 -9.92 -4.59
CA ALA A 53 -2.96 -9.61 -3.25
C ALA A 53 -2.89 -8.10 -3.00
N GLY A 54 -2.37 -7.33 -3.95
CA GLY A 54 -2.32 -5.88 -3.87
C GLY A 54 -3.69 -5.23 -3.79
N LYS A 55 -4.72 -5.78 -4.45
CA LYS A 55 -6.10 -5.33 -4.30
C LYS A 55 -6.62 -5.61 -2.89
N ALA A 56 -6.50 -6.85 -2.41
CA ALA A 56 -6.99 -7.26 -1.10
C ALA A 56 -6.36 -6.41 0.02
N LEU A 57 -5.04 -6.19 -0.01
CA LEU A 57 -4.35 -5.36 0.98
C LEU A 57 -4.82 -3.90 0.95
N ARG A 58 -4.98 -3.29 -0.24
CA ARG A 58 -5.49 -1.92 -0.34
C ARG A 58 -6.93 -1.79 0.13
N ASP A 59 -7.77 -2.75 -0.21
CA ASP A 59 -9.16 -2.77 0.26
C ASP A 59 -9.18 -2.90 1.81
N GLY A 60 -8.30 -3.73 2.39
CA GLY A 60 -8.16 -3.86 3.84
C GLY A 60 -7.57 -2.63 4.53
N LEU A 61 -6.75 -1.85 3.84
CA LEU A 61 -6.15 -0.61 4.36
C LEU A 61 -6.95 0.65 4.03
N ALA A 62 -8.08 0.54 3.32
CA ALA A 62 -8.81 1.68 2.75
C ALA A 62 -9.09 2.81 3.75
N ASP A 63 -9.48 2.48 4.98
CA ASP A 63 -9.78 3.45 6.04
C ASP A 63 -8.55 4.20 6.59
N ALA A 64 -7.35 3.67 6.34
CA ALA A 64 -6.09 4.29 6.72
C ALA A 64 -5.48 5.11 5.59
N LEU A 65 -5.83 4.80 4.33
CA LEU A 65 -5.23 5.44 3.17
C LEU A 65 -5.76 6.87 2.99
N PRO A 66 -4.89 7.79 2.55
CA PRO A 66 -5.34 9.14 2.21
C PRO A 66 -6.22 9.11 0.96
N ASN A 67 -7.25 9.96 0.94
CA ASN A 67 -8.11 10.13 -0.23
C ASN A 67 -7.41 11.00 -1.31
N THR A 68 -6.28 10.53 -1.80
CA THR A 68 -5.50 11.23 -2.83
C THR A 68 -5.65 10.54 -4.19
N LYS A 69 -5.67 11.35 -5.26
CA LYS A 69 -5.84 10.86 -6.64
C LYS A 69 -4.52 10.40 -7.24
N ASP A 70 -3.89 9.38 -6.67
CA ASP A 70 -2.73 8.74 -7.32
C ASP A 70 -3.17 7.60 -8.25
N ARG A 71 -3.28 7.90 -9.55
CA ARG A 71 -3.66 6.92 -10.58
C ARG A 71 -2.67 5.78 -10.74
N GLN A 72 -1.41 5.98 -10.36
CA GLN A 72 -0.34 5.01 -10.54
C GLN A 72 -0.09 4.16 -9.28
N MET A 73 -0.63 4.54 -8.13
CA MET A 73 -0.40 3.86 -6.85
C MET A 73 -0.67 2.36 -6.95
N GLN A 74 -1.80 1.99 -7.55
CA GLN A 74 -2.19 0.59 -7.72
C GLN A 74 -1.16 -0.22 -8.52
N SER A 75 -0.71 0.32 -9.66
CA SER A 75 0.25 -0.38 -10.53
C SER A 75 1.64 -0.44 -9.89
N ARG A 76 2.07 0.61 -9.17
CA ARG A 76 3.34 0.63 -8.43
C ARG A 76 3.32 -0.41 -7.30
N PHE A 77 2.23 -0.45 -6.50
CA PHE A 77 2.09 -1.37 -5.39
C PHE A 77 2.10 -2.84 -5.85
N SER A 78 1.23 -3.18 -6.81
CA SER A 78 1.19 -4.53 -7.38
C SER A 78 2.49 -4.88 -8.12
N GLY A 79 3.13 -3.90 -8.76
CA GLY A 79 4.43 -4.06 -9.43
C GLY A 79 5.55 -4.43 -8.47
N ALA A 80 5.59 -3.83 -7.27
CA ALA A 80 6.59 -4.16 -6.24
C ALA A 80 6.43 -5.60 -5.74
N ILE A 81 5.18 -6.04 -5.49
CA ILE A 81 4.88 -7.44 -5.11
C ILE A 81 5.26 -8.40 -6.25
N ALA A 82 4.91 -8.07 -7.51
CA ALA A 82 5.22 -8.91 -8.66
C ALA A 82 6.73 -9.05 -8.90
N LYS A 83 7.48 -7.95 -8.71
CA LYS A 83 8.94 -7.94 -8.80
C LYS A 83 9.55 -8.86 -7.75
N TRP A 84 9.10 -8.78 -6.51
CA TRP A 84 9.56 -9.64 -5.43
C TRP A 84 9.26 -11.11 -5.73
N LEU A 85 8.03 -11.47 -6.13
CA LEU A 85 7.66 -12.83 -6.55
C LEU A 85 8.52 -13.35 -7.71
N GLY A 86 8.93 -12.49 -8.63
CA GLY A 86 9.79 -12.84 -9.76
C GLY A 86 11.26 -13.09 -9.39
N LEU A 87 11.72 -12.51 -8.28
CA LEU A 87 13.08 -12.68 -7.76
C LEU A 87 13.22 -13.92 -6.88
N GLN A 88 12.10 -14.38 -6.28
CA GLN A 88 12.11 -15.52 -5.40
C GLN A 88 12.05 -16.81 -6.21
N SER A 89 13.05 -17.63 -6.05
CA SER A 89 12.91 -19.07 -6.23
C SER A 89 12.11 -19.53 -5.00
N VAL A 90 10.82 -19.79 -5.16
CA VAL A 90 9.86 -20.13 -4.09
C VAL A 90 10.36 -21.27 -3.17
N LYS A 91 11.39 -21.99 -3.59
CA LYS A 91 11.99 -23.12 -2.87
C LYS A 91 13.03 -22.75 -1.81
N THR A 92 13.46 -21.50 -1.69
CA THR A 92 14.59 -21.09 -0.83
C THR A 92 14.24 -20.17 0.33
N LEU A 93 12.98 -19.76 0.48
CA LEU A 93 12.59 -18.94 1.60
C LEU A 93 12.24 -19.80 2.81
N THR A 94 13.07 -19.75 3.84
CA THR A 94 12.82 -20.35 5.15
C THR A 94 12.54 -19.25 6.16
N GLY A 95 11.26 -19.08 6.51
CA GLY A 95 10.83 -18.12 7.54
C GLY A 95 10.30 -16.80 7.01
N PRO A 96 9.92 -15.89 7.92
CA PRO A 96 9.36 -14.57 7.57
C PRO A 96 10.35 -13.77 6.74
N ALA A 97 9.88 -13.25 5.59
CA ALA A 97 10.68 -12.42 4.69
C ALA A 97 10.02 -11.04 4.52
N GLU A 98 10.82 -10.03 4.22
CA GLU A 98 10.34 -8.69 3.87
C GLU A 98 10.32 -8.49 2.37
N ILE A 99 9.43 -7.61 1.89
CA ILE A 99 9.44 -7.15 0.51
C ILE A 99 10.15 -5.79 0.44
N PRO A 100 11.46 -5.74 0.09
CA PRO A 100 12.21 -4.49 0.14
C PRO A 100 11.62 -3.37 -0.71
N GLY A 101 10.99 -3.72 -1.84
CA GLY A 101 10.35 -2.75 -2.72
C GLY A 101 9.02 -2.16 -2.20
N LEU A 102 8.51 -2.65 -1.07
CA LEU A 102 7.34 -2.09 -0.40
C LEU A 102 7.73 -1.26 0.82
N PHE A 103 8.92 -1.41 1.37
CA PHE A 103 9.37 -0.57 2.48
C PHE A 103 9.39 0.90 2.03
N LEU A 104 8.81 1.80 2.82
CA LEU A 104 8.58 3.21 2.50
C LEU A 104 7.69 3.45 1.27
N PHE A 105 6.93 2.46 0.83
CA PHE A 105 5.97 2.67 -0.26
C PHE A 105 4.89 3.67 0.19
N MET A 106 4.77 4.77 -0.55
CA MET A 106 3.82 5.85 -0.24
C MET A 106 2.48 5.63 -0.92
N PHE A 107 1.40 5.70 -0.13
CA PHE A 107 0.02 5.64 -0.61
C PHE A 107 -0.51 7.07 -0.86
N GLY A 108 -0.30 7.57 -2.06
CA GLY A 108 -0.89 8.83 -2.51
C GLY A 108 -0.37 10.10 -1.85
N GLY A 109 0.66 10.00 -1.01
CA GLY A 109 1.37 11.13 -0.41
C GLY A 109 2.64 11.46 -1.18
N HIS A 110 3.13 12.69 -1.02
CA HIS A 110 4.42 13.10 -1.54
C HIS A 110 5.55 12.91 -0.53
N VAL A 111 5.20 12.50 0.71
CA VAL A 111 6.12 12.42 1.83
C VAL A 111 5.88 11.12 2.59
N ALA A 112 6.96 10.42 2.93
CA ALA A 112 6.89 9.22 3.74
C ALA A 112 6.49 9.54 5.19
N PHE A 113 5.90 8.55 5.88
CA PHE A 113 5.50 8.70 7.29
C PHE A 113 6.69 9.08 8.16
N GLU A 114 7.83 8.42 7.99
CA GLU A 114 9.05 8.62 8.78
C GLU A 114 9.69 9.99 8.57
N GLU A 115 9.45 10.64 7.46
CA GLU A 115 9.93 12.00 7.21
C GLU A 115 9.14 13.03 8.04
N LYS A 116 7.87 12.75 8.29
CA LYS A 116 6.97 13.62 9.08
C LYS A 116 6.91 13.22 10.55
N PHE A 117 7.08 11.94 10.87
CA PHE A 117 7.13 11.40 12.21
C PHE A 117 8.54 10.89 12.52
N ARG A 118 9.37 11.73 13.14
CA ARG A 118 10.78 11.44 13.44
C ARG A 118 11.00 10.85 14.84
N ALA A 119 9.93 10.62 15.62
CA ALA A 119 10.07 9.87 16.85
C ALA A 119 10.49 8.42 16.51
N PRO A 120 11.43 7.83 17.24
CA PRO A 120 11.76 6.43 17.05
C PRO A 120 10.53 5.58 17.35
N PHE A 121 10.30 4.55 16.57
CA PHE A 121 9.29 3.54 16.83
C PHE A 121 9.80 2.18 16.38
N THR A 122 9.24 1.14 16.95
CA THR A 122 9.56 -0.24 16.55
C THR A 122 8.30 -1.00 16.18
N VAL A 123 8.39 -1.81 15.13
CA VAL A 123 7.34 -2.73 14.71
C VAL A 123 7.86 -4.15 14.87
N SER A 124 7.29 -4.90 15.80
CA SER A 124 7.67 -6.27 16.10
C SER A 124 6.54 -7.24 15.83
N ILE A 125 6.88 -8.45 15.41
CA ILE A 125 5.94 -9.56 15.28
C ILE A 125 5.90 -10.23 16.66
N LYS A 126 4.76 -10.16 17.34
CA LYS A 126 4.59 -10.75 18.65
C LYS A 126 4.29 -12.24 18.59
N SER A 127 3.52 -12.63 17.58
CA SER A 127 3.15 -14.02 17.26
C SER A 127 2.65 -14.10 15.82
N GLU A 128 2.28 -15.29 15.34
CA GLU A 128 1.61 -15.43 14.05
C GLU A 128 0.22 -14.76 13.98
N GLU A 129 -0.29 -14.26 15.11
CA GLU A 129 -1.61 -13.67 15.22
C GLU A 129 -1.61 -12.17 15.49
N ALA A 130 -0.45 -11.57 15.86
CA ALA A 130 -0.41 -10.16 16.25
C ALA A 130 0.93 -9.49 15.97
N ILE A 131 0.85 -8.19 15.66
CA ILE A 131 1.99 -7.28 15.66
C ILE A 131 1.89 -6.29 16.82
N GLU A 132 3.04 -5.79 17.24
CA GLU A 132 3.15 -4.75 18.24
C GLU A 132 3.94 -3.57 17.69
N ILE A 133 3.37 -2.36 17.87
CA ILE A 133 4.01 -1.10 17.51
C ILE A 133 4.28 -0.35 18.80
N HIS A 134 5.55 -0.17 19.11
CA HIS A 134 5.99 0.59 20.29
C HIS A 134 6.54 1.94 19.87
N VAL A 135 6.00 3.00 20.47
CA VAL A 135 6.45 4.39 20.30
C VAL A 135 6.91 4.87 21.67
N PRO A 136 8.21 5.17 21.88
CA PRO A 136 8.72 5.74 23.13
C PRO A 136 8.10 7.11 23.41
N ALA A 137 8.32 7.63 24.62
CA ALA A 137 7.90 8.98 24.98
C ALA A 137 8.59 10.02 24.08
N PHE A 138 7.85 11.03 23.63
CA PHE A 138 8.34 12.08 22.75
C PHE A 138 7.62 13.41 22.95
N ILE A 139 8.18 14.48 22.39
CA ILE A 139 7.56 15.82 22.35
C ILE A 139 7.09 16.09 20.91
N PRO A 140 5.75 16.22 20.64
CA PRO A 140 5.20 16.32 19.29
C PRO A 140 5.82 17.42 18.44
N ALA A 141 5.92 18.64 18.96
CA ALA A 141 6.48 19.78 18.23
C ALA A 141 7.97 19.59 17.85
N LYS A 142 8.71 18.68 18.48
CA LYS A 142 10.13 18.41 18.17
C LYS A 142 10.32 17.32 17.12
N VAL A 143 9.41 16.37 17.03
CA VAL A 143 9.56 15.17 16.19
C VAL A 143 8.61 15.09 15.02
N MET A 144 7.57 15.94 15.00
CA MET A 144 6.64 16.04 13.89
C MET A 144 6.83 17.36 13.14
N SER A 145 6.58 17.36 11.82
CA SER A 145 6.68 18.56 10.99
C SER A 145 5.32 18.83 10.35
N GLY A 146 4.51 19.64 11.01
CA GLY A 146 3.19 20.11 10.58
C GLY A 146 3.18 21.57 10.13
N PRO A 147 2.02 22.08 9.66
CA PRO A 147 1.77 23.51 9.49
C PRO A 147 1.91 24.29 10.80
N ASP A 148 2.21 25.60 10.71
CA ASP A 148 2.44 26.45 11.89
C ASP A 148 1.22 26.57 12.81
N ASP A 149 0.00 26.48 12.25
CA ASP A 149 -1.28 26.57 12.95
C ASP A 149 -1.85 25.20 13.37
N THR A 150 -1.01 24.17 13.43
CA THR A 150 -1.42 22.83 13.84
C THR A 150 -1.83 22.78 15.31
N LEU A 151 -3.01 22.24 15.59
CA LEU A 151 -3.54 22.00 16.94
C LEU A 151 -3.29 20.55 17.41
N SER A 152 -3.53 19.62 16.52
CA SER A 152 -3.40 18.19 16.80
C SER A 152 -3.03 17.40 15.57
N VAL A 153 -2.53 16.21 15.79
CA VAL A 153 -2.14 15.28 14.75
C VAL A 153 -2.86 13.97 14.97
N GLU A 154 -3.55 13.48 13.94
CA GLU A 154 -4.03 12.11 13.91
C GLU A 154 -2.91 11.22 13.37
N CYS A 155 -2.33 10.39 14.24
CA CYS A 155 -1.41 9.33 13.88
C CYS A 155 -2.18 8.03 13.69
N THR A 156 -2.01 7.41 12.56
CA THR A 156 -2.73 6.19 12.18
C THR A 156 -1.75 5.05 11.97
N PHE A 157 -1.97 3.93 12.65
CA PHE A 157 -1.31 2.68 12.34
C PHE A 157 -2.33 1.67 11.85
N ALA A 158 -2.08 1.06 10.70
CA ALA A 158 -2.95 0.05 10.15
C ALA A 158 -2.16 -1.16 9.66
N VAL A 159 -2.79 -2.31 9.76
CA VAL A 159 -2.27 -3.58 9.25
C VAL A 159 -3.32 -4.27 8.42
N ALA A 160 -2.90 -4.90 7.35
CA ALA A 160 -3.71 -5.83 6.59
C ALA A 160 -2.90 -7.06 6.22
N SER A 161 -3.52 -8.24 6.30
CA SER A 161 -2.94 -9.50 5.83
C SER A 161 -3.82 -10.14 4.75
N CYS A 162 -3.21 -10.79 3.80
CA CYS A 162 -3.91 -11.53 2.75
C CYS A 162 -3.23 -12.86 2.44
N ASP A 163 -4.01 -13.83 2.01
CA ASP A 163 -3.51 -15.03 1.36
C ASP A 163 -2.85 -14.63 0.03
N LEU A 164 -1.57 -14.90 -0.12
CA LEU A 164 -0.79 -14.45 -1.27
C LEU A 164 -1.19 -15.18 -2.55
N ALA A 165 -1.55 -16.46 -2.47
CA ALA A 165 -1.85 -17.28 -3.64
C ALA A 165 -3.17 -16.87 -4.32
N ILE A 166 -4.22 -16.72 -3.53
CA ILE A 166 -5.58 -16.40 -4.03
C ILE A 166 -5.93 -14.92 -3.96
N GLY A 167 -5.18 -14.12 -3.16
CA GLY A 167 -5.42 -12.70 -2.98
C GLY A 167 -6.69 -12.42 -2.17
N ARG A 168 -7.00 -13.25 -1.16
CA ARG A 168 -8.11 -13.05 -0.23
C ARG A 168 -7.60 -12.31 1.00
N LEU A 169 -8.28 -11.24 1.39
CA LEU A 169 -8.05 -10.57 2.67
C LEU A 169 -8.31 -11.56 3.81
N LEU A 170 -7.39 -11.67 4.74
CA LEU A 170 -7.49 -12.50 5.93
C LEU A 170 -7.98 -11.66 7.11
N GLU A 171 -7.32 -10.52 7.34
CA GLU A 171 -7.67 -9.62 8.43
C GLU A 171 -7.16 -8.21 8.13
N ASN A 172 -7.78 -7.22 8.75
CA ASN A 172 -7.28 -5.84 8.81
C ASN A 172 -7.63 -5.22 10.16
N LYS A 173 -6.72 -4.39 10.66
CA LYS A 173 -6.90 -3.59 11.89
C LYS A 173 -6.35 -2.20 11.70
N LEU A 174 -6.98 -1.27 12.40
CA LEU A 174 -6.65 0.14 12.37
C LEU A 174 -6.70 0.69 13.79
N VAL A 175 -5.70 1.47 14.16
CA VAL A 175 -5.71 2.31 15.36
C VAL A 175 -5.47 3.76 14.95
N ARG A 176 -6.27 4.68 15.51
CA ARG A 176 -6.10 6.13 15.38
C ARG A 176 -5.73 6.70 16.73
N TRP A 177 -4.66 7.45 16.74
CA TRP A 177 -4.11 8.09 17.91
C TRP A 177 -4.08 9.60 17.70
N ASN A 178 -4.92 10.34 18.43
CA ASN A 178 -4.94 11.80 18.39
C ASN A 178 -3.94 12.35 19.40
N ILE A 179 -3.04 13.19 18.93
CA ILE A 179 -1.93 13.75 19.67
C ILE A 179 -2.06 15.27 19.62
N ALA A 180 -2.07 15.96 20.77
CA ALA A 180 -1.95 17.39 20.82
C ALA A 180 -0.61 17.83 20.24
N TYR A 181 -0.60 18.84 19.36
CA TYR A 181 0.64 19.32 18.74
C TYR A 181 1.23 20.45 19.56
N ASP A 182 1.90 20.10 20.64
CA ASP A 182 2.49 21.02 21.60
C ASP A 182 3.88 20.57 22.06
N ASN A 183 4.41 21.25 23.09
CA ASN A 183 5.70 20.94 23.73
C ASN A 183 5.60 20.02 24.94
N ASN A 184 4.41 19.47 25.23
CA ASN A 184 4.25 18.52 26.32
C ASN A 184 4.78 17.14 25.92
N ILE A 185 5.24 16.38 26.90
CA ILE A 185 5.69 15.00 26.67
C ILE A 185 4.47 14.11 26.51
N VAL A 186 4.40 13.44 25.39
CA VAL A 186 3.49 12.31 25.15
C VAL A 186 4.15 11.08 25.73
N PRO A 187 3.50 10.35 26.65
CA PRO A 187 4.08 9.14 27.24
C PRO A 187 4.24 8.03 26.19
N ALA A 188 5.14 7.09 26.46
CA ALA A 188 5.32 5.93 25.61
C ALA A 188 4.00 5.17 25.41
N GLN A 189 3.76 4.70 24.19
CA GLN A 189 2.57 3.97 23.81
C GLN A 189 2.94 2.66 23.13
N THR A 190 2.13 1.65 23.39
CA THR A 190 2.26 0.35 22.72
C THR A 190 0.91 -0.06 22.16
N PHE A 191 0.86 -0.32 20.87
CA PHE A 191 -0.34 -0.75 20.15
C PHE A 191 -0.18 -2.20 19.73
N THR A 192 -1.04 -3.07 20.22
CA THR A 192 -1.13 -4.47 19.76
C THR A 192 -2.26 -4.58 18.76
N LEU A 193 -1.93 -4.95 17.54
CA LEU A 193 -2.88 -5.11 16.42
C LEU A 193 -3.01 -6.61 16.11
N PRO A 194 -4.13 -7.25 16.45
CA PRO A 194 -4.41 -8.60 16.03
C PRO A 194 -4.49 -8.67 14.51
N CYS A 195 -3.64 -9.48 13.90
CA CYS A 195 -3.62 -9.66 12.46
C CYS A 195 -3.00 -11.04 12.12
N PRO A 196 -3.82 -12.07 11.96
CA PRO A 196 -3.34 -13.38 11.57
C PRO A 196 -2.56 -13.33 10.25
N HIS A 197 -1.40 -13.93 10.25
CA HIS A 197 -0.53 -14.04 9.08
C HIS A 197 0.05 -15.47 8.98
N PRO A 198 -0.82 -16.46 8.69
CA PRO A 198 -0.40 -17.85 8.58
C PRO A 198 0.60 -18.06 7.44
N PRO A 199 1.26 -19.23 7.35
CA PRO A 199 2.08 -19.57 6.19
C PRO A 199 1.35 -19.33 4.87
N GLY A 200 2.05 -18.79 3.87
CA GLY A 200 1.48 -18.40 2.58
C GLY A 200 0.84 -17.00 2.55
N SER A 201 0.89 -16.25 3.66
CA SER A 201 0.31 -14.90 3.73
C SER A 201 1.33 -13.79 3.49
N LEU A 202 0.82 -12.65 3.03
CA LEU A 202 1.51 -11.36 2.98
C LEU A 202 0.80 -10.39 3.92
N MET A 203 1.54 -9.81 4.86
CA MET A 203 1.09 -8.77 5.76
C MET A 203 1.80 -7.45 5.45
N VAL A 204 1.05 -6.35 5.48
CA VAL A 204 1.56 -4.99 5.29
C VAL A 204 1.10 -4.13 6.48
N VAL A 205 2.05 -3.41 7.07
CA VAL A 205 1.81 -2.44 8.15
C VAL A 205 2.07 -1.04 7.60
N THR A 206 1.17 -0.12 7.86
CA THR A 206 1.29 1.28 7.43
C THR A 206 1.28 2.22 8.61
N GLY A 207 2.04 3.31 8.49
CA GLY A 207 1.94 4.48 9.34
C GLY A 207 1.43 5.67 8.53
N GLY A 208 0.57 6.49 9.12
CA GLY A 208 0.03 7.69 8.49
C GLY A 208 -0.11 8.85 9.47
N LEU A 209 0.02 10.07 8.96
CA LEU A 209 -0.23 11.30 9.71
C LEU A 209 -1.19 12.21 8.96
N ARG A 210 -2.07 12.86 9.73
CA ARG A 210 -2.94 13.94 9.29
C ARG A 210 -2.92 15.05 10.32
N PHE A 211 -2.73 16.28 9.88
CA PHE A 211 -2.63 17.45 10.74
C PHE A 211 -3.96 18.19 10.77
N ASN A 212 -4.43 18.54 11.97
CA ASN A 212 -5.60 19.39 12.18
C ASN A 212 -5.12 20.79 12.53
N ALA A 213 -5.45 21.74 11.69
CA ALA A 213 -5.07 23.16 11.81
C ALA A 213 -6.28 24.03 12.06
N LEU A 214 -6.07 25.22 12.65
CA LEU A 214 -7.12 26.21 12.82
C LEU A 214 -7.34 27.00 11.52
N LYS A 215 -8.53 26.86 10.92
CA LYS A 215 -8.97 27.76 9.85
C LYS A 215 -10.13 28.60 10.36
N ARG A 216 -9.91 29.91 10.49
CA ARG A 216 -10.91 30.88 11.01
C ARG A 216 -11.51 30.45 12.35
N GLY A 217 -10.68 29.92 13.25
CA GLY A 217 -11.11 29.47 14.58
C GLY A 217 -11.79 28.09 14.61
N ILE A 218 -11.88 27.38 13.49
CA ILE A 218 -12.47 26.04 13.40
C ILE A 218 -11.35 25.03 13.12
N PRO A 219 -11.22 23.94 13.90
CA PRO A 219 -10.30 22.86 13.60
C PRO A 219 -10.70 22.17 12.29
N VAL A 220 -9.79 22.14 11.32
CA VAL A 220 -10.00 21.52 10.01
C VAL A 220 -8.80 20.65 9.70
N MET A 221 -9.05 19.43 9.20
CA MET A 221 -8.00 18.56 8.72
C MET A 221 -7.32 19.19 7.50
N SER A 222 -6.00 19.22 7.51
CA SER A 222 -5.22 19.76 6.38
C SER A 222 -5.41 18.87 5.15
N GLU A 223 -5.76 19.49 4.03
CA GLU A 223 -5.87 18.84 2.72
C GLU A 223 -4.59 19.00 1.88
N ASP A 224 -3.59 19.72 2.39
CA ASP A 224 -2.33 19.93 1.69
C ASP A 224 -1.56 18.59 1.59
N PRO A 225 -1.28 18.10 0.38
CA PRO A 225 -0.59 16.83 0.17
C PRO A 225 0.79 16.74 0.83
N SER A 226 1.46 17.88 1.08
CA SER A 226 2.76 17.93 1.75
C SER A 226 2.69 17.58 3.24
N TYR A 227 1.47 17.62 3.84
CA TYR A 227 1.21 17.30 5.23
C TYR A 227 0.36 16.04 5.42
N ILE A 228 0.04 15.33 4.33
CA ILE A 228 -0.63 14.04 4.38
C ILE A 228 0.42 12.99 4.08
N SER A 229 0.75 12.18 5.06
CA SER A 229 1.69 11.06 4.87
C SER A 229 1.01 9.73 5.17
N CYS A 230 1.28 8.75 4.33
CA CYS A 230 0.93 7.36 4.59
C CYS A 230 1.91 6.48 3.82
N SER A 231 2.70 5.70 4.54
CA SER A 231 3.65 4.79 3.94
C SER A 231 3.67 3.42 4.61
N VAL A 232 4.21 2.44 3.91
CA VAL A 232 4.47 1.11 4.47
C VAL A 232 5.67 1.20 5.40
N ILE A 233 5.50 0.82 6.66
CA ILE A 233 6.54 0.81 7.70
C ILE A 233 7.07 -0.60 7.98
N LYS A 234 6.33 -1.64 7.61
CA LYS A 234 6.76 -3.04 7.73
C LYS A 234 6.02 -3.91 6.73
N THR A 235 6.70 -4.93 6.21
CA THR A 235 6.08 -6.01 5.44
C THR A 235 6.55 -7.34 5.99
N VAL A 236 5.67 -8.33 5.96
CA VAL A 236 6.02 -9.71 6.35
C VAL A 236 5.37 -10.67 5.38
N VAL A 237 6.18 -11.50 4.74
CA VAL A 237 5.70 -12.67 4.02
C VAL A 237 6.01 -13.88 4.86
N ASN A 238 4.99 -14.57 5.31
CA ASN A 238 5.15 -15.84 5.98
C ASN A 238 5.14 -16.95 4.93
N VAL A 239 6.31 -17.53 4.68
CA VAL A 239 6.47 -18.55 3.63
C VAL A 239 6.11 -19.90 4.20
N GLU A 240 5.34 -20.70 3.44
CA GLU A 240 5.13 -22.10 3.78
C GLU A 240 6.48 -22.80 3.88
N ARG A 241 6.74 -23.47 4.99
CA ARG A 241 7.86 -24.40 5.07
C ARG A 241 7.61 -25.48 4.03
N ALA A 242 8.52 -25.60 3.05
CA ALA A 242 8.50 -26.75 2.16
C ALA A 242 8.47 -27.98 3.06
N GLY A 243 7.38 -28.71 3.03
CA GLY A 243 7.20 -29.92 3.83
C GLY A 243 8.37 -30.86 3.57
N GLY A 244 9.02 -31.27 4.65
CA GLY A 244 10.02 -32.32 4.63
C GLY A 244 9.38 -33.66 4.31
#